data_4157be493f35265e03eac070a2d3f7a4
#
_entry.id   4157be493f35265e03eac070a2d3f7a4
#
_cell.length_a   1.000
_cell.length_b   1.000
_cell.length_c   1.000
_cell.angle_alpha   90.00
_cell.angle_beta   90.00
_cell.angle_gamma   90.00
#
_symmetry.space_group_name_H-M   'P 1'
#
loop_
_entity.id
_entity.type
_entity.pdbx_description
1 polymer ?
#
loop_
_entity_poly.entity_id
_entity_poly.type
_entity_poly.pdbx_seq_one_letter_code
_entity_poly.pdbx_strand_id
1 'polypeptide(L)'
;ADAAYTRDRHCVLAIMAADCLPILLCSDDGAEIAAIHAGWQGLAEHIIDETVARFSARKISAWLGPAIGPCHYEVDERVRSRFDSDFGFGPGKDDGHWMLDLFAVARRQLSKAGVASIAGGGCCTYCDSRFYSYRRDGQTGRFAALIWRR
;
A
#
# COMPACT_ATOMS: atom_id res chain seq x y z
N ALA A 1 -2.55 -5.09 13.59
CA ALA A 1 -2.92 -5.75 12.34
C ALA A 1 -2.66 -4.80 11.18
N ASP A 2 -2.05 -5.28 10.12
CA ASP A 2 -1.71 -4.45 8.95
C ASP A 2 -2.82 -4.42 7.90
N ALA A 3 -3.92 -5.16 8.11
CA ALA A 3 -5.13 -5.07 7.32
C ALA A 3 -6.38 -5.26 8.19
N ALA A 4 -7.47 -4.61 7.76
CA ALA A 4 -8.79 -4.74 8.37
C ALA A 4 -9.85 -4.80 7.26
N TYR A 5 -10.87 -5.63 7.48
CA TYR A 5 -12.02 -5.81 6.59
C TYR A 5 -13.30 -5.76 7.40
N THR A 6 -14.36 -5.18 6.85
CA THR A 6 -15.67 -5.15 7.50
C THR A 6 -16.83 -5.05 6.50
N ARG A 7 -18.01 -5.49 6.97
CA ARG A 7 -19.33 -5.25 6.36
C ARG A 7 -20.20 -4.31 7.19
N ASP A 8 -19.73 -3.89 8.35
CA ASP A 8 -20.51 -3.06 9.27
C ASP A 8 -20.58 -1.61 8.80
N ARG A 9 -21.79 -1.02 8.84
CA ARG A 9 -22.06 0.37 8.45
C ARG A 9 -21.51 1.41 9.43
N HIS A 10 -21.24 1.03 10.65
CA HIS A 10 -20.81 1.94 11.72
C HIS A 10 -19.33 1.77 12.08
N CYS A 11 -18.59 1.05 11.24
CA CYS A 11 -17.17 0.82 11.43
C CYS A 11 -16.34 1.70 10.49
N VAL A 12 -15.43 2.50 11.05
CA VAL A 12 -14.43 3.26 10.29
C VAL A 12 -13.13 2.50 10.34
N LEU A 13 -12.62 2.12 9.17
CA LEU A 13 -11.28 1.56 9.05
C LEU A 13 -10.28 2.68 8.81
N ALA A 14 -9.14 2.64 9.51
CA ALA A 14 -8.11 3.66 9.46
C ALA A 14 -6.73 3.03 9.31
N ILE A 15 -5.92 3.55 8.39
CA ILE A 15 -4.51 3.23 8.24
C ILE A 15 -3.69 4.47 8.54
N MET A 16 -2.80 4.37 9.51
CA MET A 16 -1.86 5.43 9.89
C MET A 16 -0.54 5.17 9.16
N ALA A 17 -0.06 6.14 8.40
CA ALA A 17 1.17 6.01 7.62
C ALA A 17 2.06 7.25 7.65
N ALA A 18 3.35 7.01 7.46
CA ALA A 18 4.36 7.98 7.07
C ALA A 18 5.38 7.18 6.25
N ASP A 19 5.18 7.17 4.93
CA ASP A 19 5.90 6.45 3.88
C ASP A 19 5.30 5.10 3.44
N CYS A 20 4.81 4.24 4.33
CA CYS A 20 4.14 3.01 3.90
C CYS A 20 2.86 3.33 3.12
N LEU A 21 2.52 2.48 2.16
CA LEU A 21 1.39 2.68 1.26
C LEU A 21 0.07 2.28 1.92
N PRO A 22 -0.88 3.21 2.16
CA PRO A 22 -2.24 2.84 2.53
C PRO A 22 -3.03 2.46 1.29
N ILE A 23 -3.74 1.32 1.35
CA ILE A 23 -4.64 0.85 0.28
C ILE A 23 -6.03 0.73 0.86
N LEU A 24 -7.01 1.33 0.20
CA LEU A 24 -8.42 1.22 0.54
C LEU A 24 -9.14 0.41 -0.54
N LEU A 25 -9.94 -0.57 -0.11
CA LEU A 25 -10.69 -1.46 -1.01
C LEU A 25 -12.18 -1.32 -0.75
N CYS A 26 -12.97 -1.38 -1.82
CA CYS A 26 -14.43 -1.36 -1.75
C CYS A 26 -15.01 -2.30 -2.81
N SER A 27 -16.04 -3.08 -2.43
CA SER A 27 -16.86 -3.82 -3.40
C SER A 27 -17.71 -2.87 -4.24
N ASP A 28 -18.09 -3.29 -5.46
CA ASP A 28 -18.89 -2.51 -6.39
C ASP A 28 -20.28 -2.14 -5.86
N ASP A 29 -20.87 -2.97 -5.00
CA ASP A 29 -22.12 -2.72 -4.30
C ASP A 29 -21.97 -1.88 -3.01
N GLY A 30 -20.72 -1.54 -2.62
CA GLY A 30 -20.40 -0.84 -1.40
C GLY A 30 -20.68 -1.63 -0.11
N ALA A 31 -20.93 -2.94 -0.20
CA ALA A 31 -21.26 -3.77 0.94
C ALA A 31 -20.06 -4.23 1.76
N GLU A 32 -18.88 -4.25 1.15
CA GLU A 32 -17.63 -4.75 1.74
C GLU A 32 -16.54 -3.70 1.57
N ILE A 33 -15.81 -3.41 2.65
CA ILE A 33 -14.66 -2.50 2.63
C ILE A 33 -13.47 -3.10 3.36
N ALA A 34 -12.28 -2.71 2.93
CA ALA A 34 -11.04 -3.03 3.64
C ALA A 34 -10.04 -1.88 3.59
N ALA A 35 -9.11 -1.89 4.51
CA ALA A 35 -7.97 -0.98 4.56
C ALA A 35 -6.71 -1.77 4.86
N ILE A 36 -5.62 -1.50 4.13
CA ILE A 36 -4.35 -2.22 4.20
C ILE A 36 -3.22 -1.20 4.44
N HIS A 37 -2.36 -1.50 5.40
CA HIS A 37 -1.06 -0.88 5.58
C HIS A 37 -0.01 -1.69 4.78
N ALA A 38 0.22 -1.27 3.54
CA ALA A 38 1.12 -1.98 2.63
C ALA A 38 2.54 -1.37 2.67
N GLY A 39 3.25 -1.64 3.76
CA GLY A 39 4.71 -1.50 3.80
C GLY A 39 5.39 -2.63 3.02
N TRP A 40 6.71 -2.56 2.84
CA TRP A 40 7.46 -3.57 2.11
C TRP A 40 7.27 -4.99 2.68
N GLN A 41 7.19 -5.14 4.01
CA GLN A 41 6.97 -6.45 4.66
C GLN A 41 5.60 -7.03 4.27
N GLY A 42 4.54 -6.25 4.43
CA GLY A 42 3.20 -6.69 4.04
C GLY A 42 3.09 -7.06 2.56
N LEU A 43 3.73 -6.28 1.68
CA LEU A 43 3.76 -6.59 0.25
C LEU A 43 4.54 -7.87 -0.04
N ALA A 44 5.69 -8.08 0.62
CA ALA A 44 6.48 -9.31 0.50
C ALA A 44 5.74 -10.54 1.05
N GLU A 45 4.87 -10.37 2.03
CA GLU A 45 4.05 -11.42 2.66
C GLU A 45 2.65 -11.53 2.06
N HIS A 46 2.41 -10.96 0.88
CA HIS A 46 1.15 -11.05 0.12
C HIS A 46 -0.09 -10.57 0.86
N ILE A 47 0.01 -9.53 1.70
CA ILE A 47 -1.12 -8.99 2.47
C ILE A 47 -2.30 -8.57 1.60
N ILE A 48 -2.06 -8.18 0.33
CA ILE A 48 -3.09 -7.81 -0.63
C ILE A 48 -3.94 -9.03 -0.98
N ASP A 49 -3.30 -10.17 -1.33
CA ASP A 49 -3.99 -11.39 -1.71
C ASP A 49 -4.86 -11.91 -0.56
N GLU A 50 -4.31 -11.93 0.66
CA GLU A 50 -5.00 -12.31 1.90
C GLU A 50 -6.22 -11.42 2.17
N THR A 51 -6.11 -10.12 1.91
CA THR A 51 -7.21 -9.18 2.15
C THR A 51 -8.28 -9.30 1.07
N VAL A 52 -7.89 -9.38 -0.20
CA VAL A 52 -8.83 -9.53 -1.32
C VAL A 52 -9.61 -10.84 -1.21
N ALA A 53 -8.98 -11.92 -0.75
CA ALA A 53 -9.63 -13.20 -0.52
C ALA A 53 -10.77 -13.17 0.53
N ARG A 54 -10.87 -12.10 1.34
CA ARG A 54 -11.99 -11.91 2.28
C ARG A 54 -13.26 -11.41 1.62
N PHE A 55 -13.17 -10.82 0.44
CA PHE A 55 -14.31 -10.29 -0.26
C PHE A 55 -15.14 -11.41 -0.90
N SER A 56 -16.46 -11.32 -0.76
CA SER A 56 -17.39 -12.18 -1.48
C SER A 56 -17.81 -11.57 -2.82
N ALA A 57 -17.64 -10.27 -2.97
CA ALA A 57 -17.99 -9.53 -4.18
C ALA A 57 -17.11 -9.94 -5.36
N ARG A 58 -17.71 -9.93 -6.57
CA ARG A 58 -16.99 -10.26 -7.82
C ARG A 58 -16.13 -9.10 -8.35
N LYS A 59 -16.48 -7.87 -7.99
CA LYS A 59 -15.77 -6.67 -8.44
C LYS A 59 -15.35 -5.87 -7.24
N ILE A 60 -14.07 -5.57 -7.17
CA ILE A 60 -13.43 -4.78 -6.12
C ILE A 60 -12.72 -3.62 -6.79
N SER A 61 -12.84 -2.44 -6.21
CA SER A 61 -12.07 -1.25 -6.57
C SER A 61 -11.07 -0.94 -5.46
N ALA A 62 -9.88 -0.49 -5.85
CA ALA A 62 -8.81 -0.09 -4.96
C ALA A 62 -8.45 1.39 -5.14
N TRP A 63 -8.10 2.04 -4.05
CA TRP A 63 -7.46 3.35 -4.05
C TRP A 63 -6.13 3.28 -3.29
N LEU A 64 -5.08 3.79 -3.93
CA LEU A 64 -3.73 3.88 -3.38
C LEU A 64 -3.51 5.28 -2.83
N GLY A 65 -3.24 5.41 -1.53
CA GLY A 65 -2.92 6.67 -0.89
C GLY A 65 -1.50 7.15 -1.17
N PRO A 66 -1.10 8.28 -0.57
CA PRO A 66 0.29 8.75 -0.61
C PRO A 66 1.24 7.76 0.06
N ALA A 67 2.42 7.56 -0.51
CA ALA A 67 3.49 6.73 0.03
C ALA A 67 4.84 7.25 -0.44
N ILE A 68 5.93 6.74 0.12
CA ILE A 68 7.26 7.06 -0.40
C ILE A 68 7.42 6.50 -1.82
N GLY A 69 7.82 7.36 -2.74
CA GLY A 69 8.04 6.98 -4.13
C GLY A 69 9.41 6.36 -4.37
N PRO A 70 9.60 5.69 -5.54
CA PRO A 70 10.86 5.03 -5.88
C PRO A 70 12.05 5.99 -5.99
N CYS A 71 11.80 7.29 -6.15
CA CYS A 71 12.85 8.31 -6.17
C CYS A 71 13.59 8.47 -4.84
N HIS A 72 13.01 8.00 -3.72
CA HIS A 72 13.58 8.17 -2.37
C HIS A 72 13.52 6.90 -1.52
N TYR A 73 12.97 5.80 -2.04
CA TYR A 73 12.84 4.58 -1.27
C TYR A 73 13.92 3.56 -1.63
N GLU A 74 15.15 3.89 -1.23
CA GLU A 74 16.28 2.96 -1.33
C GLU A 74 16.21 1.91 -0.23
N VAL A 75 16.42 0.65 -0.60
CA VAL A 75 16.38 -0.54 0.25
C VAL A 75 17.62 -1.42 -0.02
N ASP A 76 17.93 -2.27 0.93
CA ASP A 76 19.07 -3.20 0.85
C ASP A 76 18.62 -4.63 0.47
N GLU A 77 19.60 -5.55 0.40
CA GLU A 77 19.41 -6.96 0.08
C GLU A 77 18.45 -7.67 1.06
N ARG A 78 18.38 -7.24 2.33
CA ARG A 78 17.46 -7.84 3.32
C ARG A 78 16.01 -7.63 2.92
N VAL A 79 15.71 -6.48 2.32
CA VAL A 79 14.37 -6.19 1.78
C VAL A 79 14.18 -6.90 0.45
N ARG A 80 15.15 -6.76 -0.47
CA ARG A 80 15.06 -7.31 -1.83
C ARG A 80 14.84 -8.83 -1.82
N SER A 81 15.59 -9.57 -1.00
CA SER A 81 15.51 -11.04 -0.91
C SER A 81 14.18 -11.57 -0.36
N ARG A 82 13.32 -10.72 0.18
CA ARG A 82 11.99 -11.13 0.66
C ARG A 82 10.91 -11.15 -0.43
N PHE A 83 11.23 -10.63 -1.62
CA PHE A 83 10.31 -10.61 -2.75
C PHE A 83 10.63 -11.70 -3.76
N ASP A 84 9.61 -12.32 -4.32
CA ASP A 84 9.71 -13.44 -5.28
C ASP A 84 10.23 -13.00 -6.66
N SER A 85 10.28 -11.71 -6.94
CA SER A 85 10.71 -11.17 -8.25
C SER A 85 11.36 -9.80 -8.12
N ASP A 86 12.10 -9.41 -9.17
CA ASP A 86 12.73 -8.09 -9.29
C ASP A 86 11.75 -6.97 -9.68
N PHE A 87 10.48 -7.30 -9.88
CA PHE A 87 9.50 -6.31 -10.30
C PHE A 87 9.30 -5.24 -9.23
N GLY A 88 9.40 -3.97 -9.63
CA GLY A 88 9.31 -2.81 -8.74
C GLY A 88 10.64 -2.41 -8.12
N PHE A 89 11.74 -3.12 -8.43
CA PHE A 89 13.10 -2.77 -8.00
C PHE A 89 13.88 -2.18 -9.15
N GLY A 90 14.34 -0.95 -8.99
CA GLY A 90 15.29 -0.29 -9.88
C GLY A 90 16.70 -0.25 -9.26
N PRO A 91 17.72 0.20 -10.01
CA PRO A 91 19.08 0.34 -9.49
C PRO A 91 19.12 1.34 -8.33
N GLY A 92 19.79 0.98 -7.26
CA GLY A 92 20.12 1.85 -6.14
C GLY A 92 21.32 2.74 -6.45
N LYS A 93 21.78 3.48 -5.45
CA LYS A 93 22.96 4.35 -5.59
C LYS A 93 24.25 3.56 -5.58
N ASP A 94 24.29 2.48 -4.81
CA ASP A 94 25.45 1.62 -4.63
C ASP A 94 25.09 0.15 -4.90
N ASP A 95 26.12 -0.68 -5.11
CA ASP A 95 25.95 -2.13 -5.22
C ASP A 95 25.28 -2.71 -3.97
N GLY A 96 24.32 -3.61 -4.16
CA GLY A 96 23.54 -4.21 -3.06
C GLY A 96 22.41 -3.33 -2.53
N HIS A 97 22.11 -2.22 -3.22
CA HIS A 97 20.97 -1.36 -2.93
C HIS A 97 20.06 -1.21 -4.15
N TRP A 98 18.78 -1.02 -3.91
CA TRP A 98 17.71 -0.89 -4.91
C TRP A 98 16.74 0.22 -4.56
N MET A 99 16.17 0.84 -5.59
CA MET A 99 15.04 1.75 -5.43
C MET A 99 13.75 0.94 -5.56
N LEU A 100 12.95 0.85 -4.48
CA LEU A 100 11.70 0.10 -4.45
C LEU A 100 10.51 0.99 -4.78
N ASP A 101 9.71 0.56 -5.76
CA ASP A 101 8.43 1.17 -6.13
C ASP A 101 7.27 0.40 -5.49
N LEU A 102 6.81 0.87 -4.32
CA LEU A 102 5.67 0.30 -3.60
C LEU A 102 4.39 0.36 -4.44
N PHE A 103 4.20 1.44 -5.23
CA PHE A 103 3.02 1.59 -6.07
C PHE A 103 2.98 0.56 -7.19
N ALA A 104 4.11 0.34 -7.87
CA ALA A 104 4.20 -0.65 -8.93
C ALA A 104 3.94 -2.06 -8.41
N VAL A 105 4.57 -2.44 -7.28
CA VAL A 105 4.37 -3.75 -6.65
C VAL A 105 2.91 -3.94 -6.24
N ALA A 106 2.33 -2.97 -5.54
CA ALA A 106 0.93 -3.04 -5.09
C ALA A 106 -0.05 -3.14 -6.25
N ARG A 107 0.13 -2.34 -7.32
CA ARG A 107 -0.71 -2.42 -8.54
C ARG A 107 -0.65 -3.79 -9.18
N ARG A 108 0.54 -4.37 -9.29
CA ARG A 108 0.73 -5.72 -9.84
C ARG A 108 0.02 -6.78 -9.00
N GLN A 109 0.16 -6.73 -7.67
CA GLN A 109 -0.50 -7.67 -6.77
C GLN A 109 -2.03 -7.52 -6.82
N LEU A 110 -2.55 -6.29 -6.76
CA LEU A 110 -3.99 -6.01 -6.90
C LEU A 110 -4.56 -6.53 -8.22
N SER A 111 -3.86 -6.30 -9.33
CA SER A 111 -4.28 -6.81 -10.65
C SER A 111 -4.29 -8.34 -10.71
N LYS A 112 -3.27 -9.00 -10.15
CA LYS A 112 -3.21 -10.47 -10.06
C LYS A 112 -4.31 -11.04 -9.17
N ALA A 113 -4.66 -10.34 -8.09
CA ALA A 113 -5.76 -10.71 -7.20
C ALA A 113 -7.16 -10.47 -7.81
N GLY A 114 -7.24 -9.90 -9.03
CA GLY A 114 -8.50 -9.71 -9.74
C GLY A 114 -9.24 -8.41 -9.40
N VAL A 115 -8.55 -7.42 -8.80
CA VAL A 115 -9.14 -6.09 -8.53
C VAL A 115 -9.47 -5.40 -9.86
N ALA A 116 -10.73 -4.98 -10.01
CA ALA A 116 -11.28 -4.51 -11.28
C ALA A 116 -10.82 -3.10 -11.68
N SER A 117 -10.61 -2.23 -10.68
CA SER A 117 -10.10 -0.87 -10.92
C SER A 117 -9.16 -0.43 -9.81
N ILE A 118 -8.11 0.30 -10.19
CA ILE A 118 -7.08 0.79 -9.27
C ILE A 118 -6.85 2.27 -9.55
N ALA A 119 -7.20 3.12 -8.60
CA ALA A 119 -7.03 4.56 -8.67
C ALA A 119 -6.00 5.07 -7.65
N GLY A 120 -5.65 6.35 -7.71
CA GLY A 120 -4.72 6.97 -6.78
C GLY A 120 -3.26 6.58 -7.03
N GLY A 121 -2.41 6.76 -6.04
CA GLY A 121 -0.96 6.57 -6.13
C GLY A 121 -0.23 7.74 -6.80
N GLY A 122 1.10 7.64 -6.89
CA GLY A 122 1.94 8.66 -7.54
C GLY A 122 2.23 9.91 -6.70
N CYS A 123 1.73 9.99 -5.47
CA CYS A 123 2.07 11.07 -4.54
C CYS A 123 3.16 10.58 -3.57
N CYS A 124 4.38 11.12 -3.74
CA CYS A 124 5.52 10.76 -2.90
C CYS A 124 5.52 11.57 -1.61
N THR A 125 5.39 10.89 -0.46
CA THR A 125 5.41 11.51 0.87
C THR A 125 6.73 12.20 1.21
N TYR A 126 7.84 11.70 0.67
CA TYR A 126 9.15 12.33 0.84
C TYR A 126 9.27 13.67 0.09
N CYS A 127 8.77 13.71 -1.16
CA CYS A 127 8.84 14.91 -2.00
C CYS A 127 7.84 15.97 -1.63
N ASP A 128 6.67 15.58 -1.11
CA ASP A 128 5.56 16.49 -0.81
C ASP A 128 5.49 16.77 0.70
N SER A 129 5.86 18.00 1.08
CA SER A 129 5.91 18.43 2.49
C SER A 129 4.55 18.50 3.19
N ARG A 130 3.43 18.33 2.46
CA ARG A 130 2.09 18.21 3.06
C ARG A 130 1.91 16.89 3.80
N PHE A 131 2.76 15.88 3.54
CA PHE A 131 2.70 14.58 4.19
C PHE A 131 3.86 14.37 5.15
N TYR A 132 3.60 13.64 6.21
CA TYR A 132 4.63 13.11 7.08
C TYR A 132 5.45 12.04 6.36
N SER A 133 6.78 12.08 6.52
CA SER A 133 7.69 11.10 5.97
C SER A 133 8.74 10.71 6.99
N TYR A 134 8.74 9.44 7.38
CA TYR A 134 9.74 8.90 8.29
C TYR A 134 11.14 8.89 7.67
N ARG A 135 11.24 8.57 6.39
CA ARG A 135 12.51 8.55 5.65
C ARG A 135 13.15 9.94 5.55
N ARG A 136 12.32 10.99 5.40
CA ARG A 136 12.80 12.39 5.34
C ARG A 136 13.13 12.94 6.72
N ASP A 137 12.25 12.74 7.70
CA ASP A 137 12.25 13.51 8.96
C ASP A 137 12.70 12.67 10.17
N GLY A 138 12.81 11.34 10.04
CA GLY A 138 13.07 10.43 11.16
C GLY A 138 11.86 10.36 12.09
N GLN A 139 11.94 10.98 13.26
CA GLN A 139 10.79 11.08 14.16
C GLN A 139 9.77 12.07 13.61
N THR A 140 8.56 11.59 13.29
CA THR A 140 7.52 12.37 12.64
C THR A 140 6.12 11.89 13.03
N GLY A 141 5.09 12.66 12.69
CA GLY A 141 3.69 12.29 12.82
C GLY A 141 3.26 11.20 11.83
N ARG A 142 1.97 10.96 11.78
CA ARG A 142 1.33 10.05 10.81
C ARG A 142 0.11 10.75 10.22
N PHE A 143 -0.13 10.54 8.92
CA PHE A 143 -1.42 10.84 8.33
C PHE A 143 -2.31 9.58 8.35
N ALA A 144 -3.61 9.75 8.22
CA ALA A 144 -4.57 8.65 8.20
C ALA A 144 -5.29 8.57 6.86
N ALA A 145 -5.39 7.35 6.31
CA ALA A 145 -6.33 7.01 5.25
C ALA A 145 -7.54 6.31 5.87
N LEU A 146 -8.75 6.79 5.56
CA LEU A 146 -9.99 6.34 6.18
C LEU A 146 -10.96 5.82 5.15
N ILE A 147 -11.67 4.73 5.48
CA ILE A 147 -12.79 4.23 4.71
C ILE A 147 -13.90 3.76 5.63
N TRP A 148 -15.16 4.10 5.29
CA TRP A 148 -16.35 3.66 6.02
C TRP A 148 -17.54 3.53 5.10
N ARG A 149 -18.57 2.85 5.56
CA ARG A 149 -19.88 2.70 4.90
C ARG A 149 -20.93 3.56 5.59
N ARG A 150 -21.80 4.18 4.81
CA ARG A 150 -23.01 4.86 5.28
C ARG A 150 -24.24 3.94 5.26
#